data_50323d54291692b61c6919ebe4bb91b7
#
_entry.id   50323d54291692b61c6919ebe4bb91b7
#
_cell.length_a   1.000
_cell.length_b   1.000
_cell.length_c   1.000
_cell.angle_alpha   90.00
_cell.angle_beta   90.00
_cell.angle_gamma   90.00
#
_symmetry.space_group_name_H-M   'P 1'
#
loop_
_entity.id
_entity.type
_entity.pdbx_description
1 polymer ?
#
loop_
_entity_poly.entity_id
_entity_poly.type
_entity_poly.pdbx_seq_one_letter_code
_entity_poly.pdbx_strand_id
1 'polypeptide(L)'
;MSKFNKGVILNVSSDLGIIAPDQRIYRESGFTKPITYSVVKHGIIGLTKYTASYWGEKNIRCNAIAPGGIYNNQDSSFVKKINQLIPLGRMAKKNEYNGLFLFLCSDLSSYLTGSIIVADGGRTII
;
A
#
# COMPACT_ATOMS: atom_id res chain seq x y z
N MET A 1 -9.60 -8.37 -20.28
CA MET A 1 -9.80 -9.31 -19.17
C MET A 1 -11.19 -9.99 -19.25
N SER A 2 -12.30 -9.27 -19.21
CA SER A 2 -13.65 -9.86 -19.17
C SER A 2 -13.97 -10.82 -20.34
N LYS A 3 -13.47 -10.54 -21.54
CA LYS A 3 -13.63 -11.43 -22.71
C LYS A 3 -12.92 -12.79 -22.56
N PHE A 4 -11.87 -12.87 -21.74
CA PHE A 4 -11.07 -14.08 -21.56
C PHE A 4 -11.35 -14.81 -20.24
N ASN A 5 -12.28 -14.29 -19.42
CA ASN A 5 -12.56 -14.78 -18.07
C ASN A 5 -11.27 -15.08 -17.26
N LYS A 6 -10.30 -14.21 -17.35
CA LYS A 6 -9.04 -14.26 -16.59
C LYS A 6 -8.43 -12.87 -16.52
N GLY A 7 -7.99 -12.48 -15.34
CA GLY A 7 -7.25 -11.22 -15.16
C GLY A 7 -6.82 -11.00 -13.72
N VAL A 8 -5.80 -10.15 -13.58
CA VAL A 8 -5.34 -9.68 -12.28
C VAL A 8 -5.23 -8.16 -12.32
N ILE A 9 -5.78 -7.52 -11.31
CA ILE A 9 -5.65 -6.10 -11.04
C ILE A 9 -4.93 -5.96 -9.72
N LEU A 10 -3.83 -5.23 -9.71
CA LEU A 10 -3.10 -4.91 -8.50
C LEU A 10 -3.08 -3.39 -8.29
N ASN A 11 -3.75 -2.94 -7.27
CA ASN A 11 -3.80 -1.55 -6.86
C ASN A 11 -2.67 -1.24 -5.87
N VAL A 12 -2.18 0.00 -5.88
CA VAL A 12 -1.18 0.47 -4.93
C VAL A 12 -1.79 1.55 -4.03
N SER A 13 -2.14 1.14 -2.80
CA SER A 13 -2.58 2.05 -1.75
C SER A 13 -1.36 2.63 -1.00
N SER A 14 -1.38 2.64 0.31
CA SER A 14 -0.33 3.08 1.24
C SER A 14 -0.69 2.63 2.65
N ASP A 15 0.29 2.55 3.55
CA ASP A 15 0.06 2.51 4.99
C ASP A 15 -0.85 3.68 5.44
N LEU A 16 -0.72 4.86 4.79
CA LEU A 16 -1.61 6.02 5.01
C LEU A 16 -3.00 5.88 4.35
N GLY A 17 -3.32 4.75 3.77
CA GLY A 17 -4.67 4.32 3.42
C GLY A 17 -5.30 3.45 4.52
N ILE A 18 -4.53 3.08 5.55
CA ILE A 18 -4.96 2.28 6.72
C ILE A 18 -5.01 3.16 7.97
N ILE A 19 -3.98 3.99 8.17
CA ILE A 19 -3.87 4.92 9.30
C ILE A 19 -3.76 6.37 8.83
N ALA A 20 -4.03 7.31 9.74
CA ALA A 20 -3.79 8.72 9.48
C ALA A 20 -2.29 9.04 9.45
N PRO A 21 -1.86 10.04 8.66
CA PRO A 21 -0.48 10.53 8.71
C PRO A 21 -0.20 11.20 10.05
N ASP A 22 0.93 10.88 10.65
CA ASP A 22 1.44 11.64 11.79
C ASP A 22 2.05 12.95 11.30
N GLN A 23 1.31 14.05 11.42
CA GLN A 23 1.75 15.35 10.92
C GLN A 23 2.98 15.90 11.70
N ARG A 24 3.29 15.36 12.87
CA ARG A 24 4.44 15.79 13.69
C ARG A 24 5.77 15.55 13.00
N ILE A 25 5.87 14.51 12.17
CA ILE A 25 7.10 14.19 11.44
C ILE A 25 7.43 15.18 10.31
N TYR A 26 6.44 16.00 9.89
CA TYR A 26 6.59 16.97 8.80
C TYR A 26 6.82 18.41 9.27
N ARG A 27 6.63 18.72 10.56
CA ARG A 27 6.60 20.10 11.08
C ARG A 27 7.83 20.94 10.74
N GLU A 28 9.02 20.36 10.82
CA GLU A 28 10.27 21.09 10.58
C GLU A 28 10.51 21.41 9.10
N SER A 29 9.92 20.67 8.20
CA SER A 29 10.04 20.92 6.76
C SER A 29 9.06 21.98 6.23
N GLY A 30 8.14 22.48 7.08
CA GLY A 30 7.04 23.35 6.64
C GLY A 30 6.00 22.65 5.75
N PHE A 31 6.14 21.34 5.57
CA PHE A 31 5.24 20.51 4.78
C PHE A 31 4.18 19.83 5.65
N THR A 32 2.98 19.66 5.14
CA THR A 32 1.94 18.81 5.73
C THR A 32 1.51 17.77 4.72
N LYS A 33 1.28 16.55 5.16
CA LYS A 33 0.73 15.52 4.28
C LYS A 33 -0.71 15.92 3.91
N PRO A 34 -1.01 16.18 2.62
CA PRO A 34 -2.31 16.72 2.22
C PRO A 34 -3.43 15.70 2.44
N ILE A 35 -4.60 16.17 2.83
CA ILE A 35 -5.80 15.34 3.06
C ILE A 35 -6.19 14.52 1.83
N THR A 36 -5.99 15.08 0.64
CA THR A 36 -6.29 14.40 -0.63
C THR A 36 -5.52 13.10 -0.78
N TYR A 37 -4.30 13.01 -0.26
CA TYR A 37 -3.52 11.77 -0.26
C TYR A 37 -4.25 10.67 0.55
N SER A 38 -4.68 10.99 1.77
CA SER A 38 -5.42 10.05 2.61
C SER A 38 -6.74 9.63 1.96
N VAL A 39 -7.52 10.58 1.45
CA VAL A 39 -8.78 10.28 0.75
C VAL A 39 -8.56 9.31 -0.42
N VAL A 40 -7.58 9.59 -1.28
CA VAL A 40 -7.27 8.74 -2.44
C VAL A 40 -6.82 7.34 -1.98
N LYS A 41 -5.92 7.25 -0.98
CA LYS A 41 -5.35 5.97 -0.57
C LYS A 41 -6.36 5.09 0.19
N HIS A 42 -7.27 5.67 0.99
CA HIS A 42 -8.42 4.96 1.54
C HIS A 42 -9.42 4.55 0.44
N GLY A 43 -9.69 5.45 -0.52
CA GLY A 43 -10.57 5.18 -1.65
C GLY A 43 -10.11 3.98 -2.50
N ILE A 44 -8.79 3.81 -2.69
CA ILE A 44 -8.22 2.65 -3.39
C ILE A 44 -8.56 1.34 -2.69
N ILE A 45 -8.63 1.31 -1.36
CA ILE A 45 -9.05 0.13 -0.60
C ILE A 45 -10.50 -0.24 -0.92
N GLY A 46 -11.40 0.75 -0.90
CA GLY A 46 -12.80 0.57 -1.28
C GLY A 46 -12.95 0.11 -2.72
N LEU A 47 -12.24 0.77 -3.65
CA LEU A 47 -12.22 0.40 -5.07
C LEU A 47 -11.75 -1.05 -5.28
N THR A 48 -10.72 -1.49 -4.55
CA THR A 48 -10.20 -2.86 -4.64
C THR A 48 -11.25 -3.88 -4.26
N LYS A 49 -11.95 -3.68 -3.14
CA LYS A 49 -13.01 -4.57 -2.66
C LYS A 49 -14.20 -4.60 -3.62
N TYR A 50 -14.62 -3.42 -4.10
CA TYR A 50 -15.70 -3.31 -5.07
C TYR A 50 -15.37 -4.07 -6.36
N THR A 51 -14.18 -3.83 -6.91
CA THR A 51 -13.74 -4.46 -8.16
C THR A 51 -13.62 -5.99 -8.01
N ALA A 52 -13.09 -6.46 -6.88
CA ALA A 52 -12.99 -7.89 -6.59
C ALA A 52 -14.36 -8.56 -6.53
N SER A 53 -15.32 -7.93 -5.86
CA SER A 53 -16.70 -8.43 -5.76
C SER A 53 -17.40 -8.44 -7.12
N TYR A 54 -17.28 -7.35 -7.88
CA TYR A 54 -18.01 -7.19 -9.15
C TYR A 54 -17.49 -8.12 -10.27
N TRP A 55 -16.17 -8.38 -10.30
CA TRP A 55 -15.53 -9.13 -11.37
C TRP A 55 -15.10 -10.55 -10.98
N GLY A 56 -15.35 -10.97 -9.75
CA GLY A 56 -14.93 -12.29 -9.25
C GLY A 56 -15.49 -13.46 -10.07
N GLU A 57 -16.77 -13.41 -10.43
CA GLU A 57 -17.42 -14.44 -11.28
C GLU A 57 -16.78 -14.56 -12.67
N LYS A 58 -16.06 -13.55 -13.14
CA LYS A 58 -15.30 -13.55 -14.39
C LYS A 58 -13.85 -13.97 -14.19
N ASN A 59 -13.53 -14.58 -13.03
CA ASN A 59 -12.17 -14.99 -12.68
C ASN A 59 -11.15 -13.86 -12.82
N ILE A 60 -11.57 -12.62 -12.49
CA ILE A 60 -10.71 -11.45 -12.43
C ILE A 60 -10.47 -11.14 -10.96
N ARG A 61 -9.23 -11.31 -10.52
CA ARG A 61 -8.82 -10.99 -9.16
C ARG A 61 -8.41 -9.51 -9.04
N CYS A 62 -8.77 -8.87 -7.96
CA CYS A 62 -8.35 -7.52 -7.66
C CYS A 62 -7.86 -7.44 -6.21
N ASN A 63 -6.59 -7.11 -6.02
CA ASN A 63 -5.99 -6.95 -4.70
C ASN A 63 -5.27 -5.60 -4.61
N ALA A 64 -4.92 -5.19 -3.41
CA ALA A 64 -4.07 -4.02 -3.21
C ALA A 64 -2.89 -4.34 -2.31
N ILE A 65 -1.78 -3.64 -2.55
CA ILE A 65 -0.72 -3.50 -1.55
C ILE A 65 -0.87 -2.14 -0.86
N ALA A 66 -0.57 -2.10 0.42
CA ALA A 66 -0.44 -0.90 1.23
C ALA A 66 1.01 -0.80 1.74
N PRO A 67 1.93 -0.27 0.89
CA PRO A 67 3.33 -0.16 1.26
C PRO A 67 3.55 0.94 2.29
N GLY A 68 4.52 0.75 3.18
CA GLY A 68 5.09 1.80 3.99
C GLY A 68 6.04 2.71 3.20
N GLY A 69 6.67 3.63 3.90
CA GLY A 69 7.61 4.58 3.29
C GLY A 69 8.82 3.90 2.66
N ILE A 70 9.12 4.25 1.41
CA ILE A 70 10.30 3.79 0.67
C ILE A 70 11.40 4.86 0.78
N TYR A 71 12.60 4.43 1.17
CA TYR A 71 13.76 5.34 1.20
C TYR A 71 14.17 5.76 -0.21
N ASN A 72 14.22 7.06 -0.43
CA ASN A 72 14.62 7.69 -1.70
C ASN A 72 15.34 9.02 -1.45
N ASN A 73 16.37 9.00 -0.60
CA ASN A 73 17.20 10.17 -0.25
C ASN A 73 16.40 11.36 0.34
N GLN A 74 15.35 11.07 1.12
CA GLN A 74 14.63 12.08 1.87
C GLN A 74 15.53 12.73 2.92
N ASP A 75 15.12 13.91 3.40
CA ASP A 75 15.81 14.63 4.46
C ASP A 75 16.08 13.74 5.69
N SER A 76 17.29 13.86 6.25
CA SER A 76 17.74 12.99 7.34
C SER A 76 16.92 13.14 8.62
N SER A 77 16.40 14.33 8.92
CA SER A 77 15.56 14.57 10.09
C SER A 77 14.20 13.88 9.92
N PHE A 78 13.63 13.93 8.73
CA PHE A 78 12.42 13.19 8.38
C PHE A 78 12.64 11.67 8.49
N VAL A 79 13.74 11.17 7.90
CA VAL A 79 14.07 9.72 7.95
C VAL A 79 14.21 9.23 9.39
N LYS A 80 14.90 10.00 10.25
CA LYS A 80 15.04 9.66 11.67
C LYS A 80 13.68 9.59 12.37
N LYS A 81 12.79 10.54 12.12
CA LYS A 81 11.46 10.58 12.75
C LYS A 81 10.55 9.44 12.27
N ILE A 82 10.48 9.19 10.95
CA ILE A 82 9.63 8.12 10.43
C ILE A 82 10.13 6.74 10.87
N ASN A 83 11.43 6.52 10.95
CA ASN A 83 12.00 5.25 11.42
C ASN A 83 11.59 4.91 12.87
N GLN A 84 11.36 5.92 13.72
CA GLN A 84 10.85 5.72 15.08
C GLN A 84 9.39 5.24 15.12
N LEU A 85 8.64 5.43 14.04
CA LEU A 85 7.25 4.98 13.90
C LEU A 85 7.14 3.60 13.24
N ILE A 86 8.26 2.95 12.92
CA ILE A 86 8.30 1.67 12.21
C ILE A 86 8.97 0.62 13.10
N PRO A 87 8.29 -0.46 13.50
CA PRO A 87 8.89 -1.52 14.31
C PRO A 87 10.20 -2.09 13.76
N LEU A 88 10.32 -2.23 12.43
CA LEU A 88 11.58 -2.65 11.81
C LEU A 88 12.68 -1.56 11.84
N GLY A 89 12.40 -0.37 12.39
CA GLY A 89 13.36 0.71 12.62
C GLY A 89 13.88 1.40 11.36
N ARG A 90 13.31 1.14 10.20
CA ARG A 90 13.75 1.70 8.92
C ARG A 90 12.65 1.76 7.87
N MET A 91 12.83 2.66 6.92
CA MET A 91 12.06 2.66 5.67
C MET A 91 12.44 1.47 4.79
N ALA A 92 11.55 1.08 3.89
CA ALA A 92 11.80 0.01 2.93
C ALA A 92 12.82 0.44 1.86
N LYS A 93 13.53 -0.53 1.30
CA LYS A 93 14.32 -0.38 0.08
C LYS A 93 13.42 -0.54 -1.15
N LYS A 94 13.81 0.03 -2.28
CA LYS A 94 13.01 0.02 -3.53
C LYS A 94 12.63 -1.38 -4.02
N ASN A 95 13.48 -2.38 -3.80
CA ASN A 95 13.30 -3.75 -4.30
C ASN A 95 12.57 -4.68 -3.32
N GLU A 96 12.30 -4.25 -2.08
CA GLU A 96 11.68 -5.13 -1.06
C GLU A 96 10.23 -5.49 -1.36
N TYR A 97 9.58 -4.77 -2.25
CA TYR A 97 8.21 -5.07 -2.69
C TYR A 97 8.12 -6.00 -3.90
N ASN A 98 9.24 -6.28 -4.60
CA ASN A 98 9.23 -7.02 -5.87
C ASN A 98 8.61 -8.43 -5.72
N GLY A 99 8.98 -9.15 -4.66
CA GLY A 99 8.43 -10.48 -4.39
C GLY A 99 6.91 -10.46 -4.15
N LEU A 100 6.41 -9.43 -3.45
CA LEU A 100 4.98 -9.27 -3.19
C LEU A 100 4.22 -8.94 -4.48
N PHE A 101 4.77 -8.06 -5.33
CA PHE A 101 4.19 -7.78 -6.65
C PHE A 101 4.11 -9.04 -7.51
N LEU A 102 5.19 -9.80 -7.61
CA LEU A 102 5.25 -11.04 -8.37
C LEU A 102 4.24 -12.07 -7.84
N PHE A 103 4.17 -12.25 -6.52
CA PHE A 103 3.21 -13.15 -5.88
C PHE A 103 1.77 -12.77 -6.23
N LEU A 104 1.39 -11.51 -6.02
CA LEU A 104 0.01 -11.06 -6.22
C LEU A 104 -0.42 -11.05 -7.69
N CYS A 105 0.53 -10.89 -8.62
CA CYS A 105 0.27 -10.92 -10.06
C CYS A 105 0.33 -12.33 -10.67
N SER A 106 0.77 -13.34 -9.92
CA SER A 106 0.91 -14.73 -10.38
C SER A 106 -0.25 -15.63 -9.94
N ASP A 107 -0.29 -16.84 -10.46
CA ASP A 107 -1.26 -17.87 -10.07
C ASP A 107 -0.99 -18.43 -8.66
N LEU A 108 0.16 -18.12 -8.03
CA LEU A 108 0.45 -18.46 -6.62
C LEU A 108 -0.55 -17.78 -5.65
N SER A 109 -1.18 -16.68 -6.07
CA SER A 109 -2.22 -15.99 -5.33
C SER A 109 -3.62 -16.22 -5.92
N SER A 110 -3.86 -17.37 -6.56
CA SER A 110 -5.11 -17.66 -7.30
C SER A 110 -6.37 -17.60 -6.45
N TYR A 111 -6.27 -17.80 -5.14
CA TYR A 111 -7.41 -17.73 -4.21
C TYR A 111 -7.46 -16.39 -3.42
N LEU A 112 -6.66 -15.39 -3.83
CA LEU A 112 -6.67 -14.06 -3.23
C LEU A 112 -7.38 -13.06 -4.14
N THR A 113 -8.50 -12.50 -3.66
CA THR A 113 -9.18 -11.35 -4.27
C THR A 113 -9.82 -10.48 -3.19
N GLY A 114 -9.86 -9.17 -3.38
CA GLY A 114 -10.34 -8.21 -2.40
C GLY A 114 -9.39 -7.96 -1.22
N SER A 115 -8.23 -8.58 -1.21
CA SER A 115 -7.26 -8.48 -0.10
C SER A 115 -6.45 -7.19 -0.18
N ILE A 116 -6.16 -6.63 1.00
CA ILE A 116 -5.28 -5.49 1.18
C ILE A 116 -4.06 -5.99 1.96
N ILE A 117 -2.93 -6.10 1.27
CA ILE A 117 -1.70 -6.61 1.87
C ILE A 117 -0.87 -5.44 2.39
N VAL A 118 -0.78 -5.32 3.69
CA VAL A 118 0.03 -4.30 4.35
C VAL A 118 1.49 -4.77 4.39
N ALA A 119 2.41 -3.94 3.90
CA ALA A 119 3.84 -4.20 3.88
C ALA A 119 4.58 -2.90 4.26
N ASP A 120 4.62 -2.59 5.55
CA ASP A 120 5.00 -1.28 6.09
C ASP A 120 6.03 -1.34 7.23
N GLY A 121 6.64 -2.50 7.42
CA GLY A 121 7.58 -2.71 8.52
C GLY A 121 6.94 -2.73 9.90
N GLY A 122 5.62 -2.92 9.96
CA GLY A 122 4.83 -2.96 11.20
C GLY A 122 4.27 -1.59 11.63
N ARG A 123 4.39 -0.54 10.81
CA ARG A 123 3.97 0.81 11.20
C ARG A 123 2.50 0.93 11.58
N THR A 124 1.62 0.17 10.92
CA THR A 124 0.16 0.28 11.14
C THR A 124 -0.36 -0.56 12.30
N ILE A 125 0.48 -1.34 12.98
CA ILE A 125 0.06 -2.20 14.10
C ILE A 125 0.37 -1.64 15.48
N ILE A 126 0.98 -0.45 15.57
CA ILE A 126 1.32 0.25 16.81
C ILE A 126 0.74 1.65 16.85
#